data_657f6632a39a2117e930ea172a8963e3
#
_entry.id   657f6632a39a2117e930ea172a8963e3
#
_cell.length_a   1.000
_cell.length_b   1.000
_cell.length_c   1.000
_cell.angle_alpha   90.00
_cell.angle_beta   90.00
_cell.angle_gamma   90.00
#
_symmetry.space_group_name_H-M   'P 1'
#
loop_
_entity.id
_entity.type
_entity.pdbx_description
1 polymer ?
#
loop_
_entity_poly.entity_id
_entity_poly.type
_entity_poly.pdbx_seq_one_letter_code
_entity_poly.pdbx_strand_id
1 'polypeptide(L)'
;MNTPAHSSNSPSHDPGESHSRAIAWAQTMHGFDSEGIRFAHADSWAGAGSTNIIDRVEREAREHELLAPLATRSFGAGNRVIAEEEDTFRTCFERDRDRILHASAFRRLAGKTQVFVFPQDHQRTRLTHALEVAQVATAVARALGLNVALTEAIALGHDCGHGPGGHASEDALSPFIPEGFDHAVWGANVTLVSLNLCAETLDGIRNHSWSRPAPQTPEGEVVS
;
A
#
# COMPACT_ATOMS: atom_id res chain seq x y z
N MET A 1 16.81 64.50 -1.76
CA MET A 1 16.36 63.21 -1.23
C MET A 1 16.63 62.18 -2.34
N ASN A 2 17.73 61.44 -2.21
CA ASN A 2 18.15 60.47 -3.20
C ASN A 2 17.62 59.10 -2.84
N THR A 3 16.83 58.52 -3.71
CA THR A 3 16.36 57.12 -3.61
C THR A 3 17.43 56.21 -4.23
N PRO A 4 17.89 55.15 -3.57
CA PRO A 4 18.83 54.20 -4.15
C PRO A 4 18.10 53.25 -5.10
N ALA A 5 18.67 53.07 -6.30
CA ALA A 5 18.24 52.09 -7.28
C ALA A 5 18.53 50.65 -6.78
N HIS A 6 17.53 49.82 -6.69
CA HIS A 6 17.67 48.36 -6.51
C HIS A 6 18.21 47.75 -7.82
N SER A 7 19.44 47.31 -7.84
CA SER A 7 19.98 46.47 -8.89
C SER A 7 19.45 45.06 -8.70
N SER A 8 18.57 44.60 -9.57
CA SER A 8 18.14 43.19 -9.68
C SER A 8 19.29 42.38 -10.31
N ASN A 9 20.09 41.75 -9.48
CA ASN A 9 21.02 40.72 -9.92
C ASN A 9 20.26 39.43 -10.14
N SER A 10 19.75 39.22 -11.35
CA SER A 10 19.30 37.88 -11.78
C SER A 10 20.54 37.02 -12.03
N PRO A 11 20.62 35.79 -11.49
CA PRO A 11 21.74 34.91 -11.79
C PRO A 11 21.72 34.61 -13.30
N SER A 12 22.81 34.98 -13.99
CA SER A 12 23.04 34.62 -15.38
C SER A 12 23.13 33.11 -15.49
N HIS A 13 22.09 32.48 -16.04
CA HIS A 13 22.08 31.07 -16.32
C HIS A 13 23.05 30.81 -17.48
N ASP A 14 24.19 30.18 -17.21
CA ASP A 14 25.14 29.80 -18.24
C ASP A 14 24.53 28.65 -19.08
N PRO A 15 24.29 28.87 -20.41
CA PRO A 15 23.75 27.84 -21.26
C PRO A 15 24.62 26.57 -21.34
N GLY A 16 25.92 26.68 -21.04
CA GLY A 16 26.84 25.55 -20.98
C GLY A 16 26.57 24.58 -19.82
N GLU A 17 26.17 25.10 -18.65
CA GLU A 17 25.85 24.27 -17.48
C GLU A 17 24.55 23.46 -17.66
N SER A 18 23.53 24.05 -18.28
CA SER A 18 22.28 23.35 -18.57
C SER A 18 22.48 22.21 -19.59
N HIS A 19 23.38 22.42 -20.57
CA HIS A 19 23.70 21.42 -21.58
C HIS A 19 24.47 20.23 -20.98
N SER A 20 25.43 20.50 -20.10
CA SER A 20 26.19 19.49 -19.36
C SER A 20 25.29 18.61 -18.49
N ARG A 21 24.34 19.20 -17.74
CA ARG A 21 23.36 18.46 -16.95
C ARG A 21 22.42 17.62 -17.81
N ALA A 22 21.95 18.15 -18.93
CA ALA A 22 21.09 17.42 -19.86
C ALA A 22 21.80 16.20 -20.46
N ILE A 23 23.08 16.31 -20.79
CA ILE A 23 23.90 15.19 -21.27
C ILE A 23 24.09 14.16 -20.17
N ALA A 24 24.41 14.56 -18.94
CA ALA A 24 24.56 13.66 -17.80
C ALA A 24 23.26 12.91 -17.51
N TRP A 25 22.11 13.58 -17.57
CA TRP A 25 20.80 12.96 -17.43
C TRP A 25 20.48 12.00 -18.57
N ALA A 26 20.76 12.38 -19.81
CA ALA A 26 20.58 11.52 -20.98
C ALA A 26 21.43 10.25 -20.88
N GLN A 27 22.67 10.36 -20.42
CA GLN A 27 23.54 9.22 -20.17
C GLN A 27 23.01 8.31 -19.05
N THR A 28 22.41 8.86 -18.01
CA THR A 28 21.77 8.08 -16.94
C THR A 28 20.51 7.37 -17.45
N MET A 29 19.72 8.03 -18.29
CA MET A 29 18.49 7.46 -18.86
C MET A 29 18.75 6.44 -19.97
N HIS A 30 19.85 6.57 -20.72
CA HIS A 30 20.27 5.65 -21.78
C HIS A 30 21.36 4.67 -21.32
N GLY A 31 21.66 4.66 -20.05
CA GLY A 31 22.83 4.11 -19.39
C GLY A 31 23.06 2.60 -19.46
N PHE A 32 22.64 1.97 -20.53
CA PHE A 32 23.09 0.65 -20.90
C PHE A 32 24.14 0.79 -21.99
N ASP A 33 25.40 0.86 -21.59
CA ASP A 33 26.44 0.45 -22.50
C ASP A 33 26.57 -1.10 -22.45
N SER A 34 27.36 -1.67 -23.31
CA SER A 34 27.61 -3.11 -23.37
C SER A 34 28.23 -3.70 -22.10
N GLU A 35 28.58 -2.86 -21.13
CA GLU A 35 29.21 -3.25 -19.85
C GLU A 35 28.27 -3.08 -18.64
N GLY A 36 27.04 -2.60 -18.84
CA GLY A 36 26.01 -2.38 -17.82
C GLY A 36 26.06 -1.04 -17.14
N ILE A 37 25.02 -0.73 -16.35
CA ILE A 37 24.93 0.52 -15.57
C ILE A 37 25.95 0.46 -14.43
N ARG A 38 26.93 1.34 -14.44
CA ARG A 38 27.92 1.41 -13.38
C ARG A 38 27.55 2.37 -12.27
N PHE A 39 26.93 3.51 -12.61
CA PHE A 39 26.58 4.54 -11.64
C PHE A 39 25.24 5.20 -11.99
N ALA A 40 24.49 5.59 -10.97
CA ALA A 40 23.25 6.36 -11.14
C ALA A 40 23.53 7.79 -11.66
N HIS A 41 24.68 8.36 -11.30
CA HIS A 41 25.22 9.65 -11.78
C HIS A 41 26.73 9.53 -11.87
N ALA A 42 27.38 10.40 -12.68
CA ALA A 42 28.82 10.39 -12.89
C ALA A 42 29.65 10.51 -11.60
N ASP A 43 29.08 11.17 -10.58
CA ASP A 43 29.63 11.40 -9.26
C ASP A 43 28.97 10.56 -8.14
N SER A 44 28.14 9.59 -8.51
CA SER A 44 27.48 8.71 -7.55
C SER A 44 28.42 7.59 -7.07
N TRP A 45 28.43 7.35 -5.77
CA TRP A 45 29.09 6.19 -5.14
C TRP A 45 28.26 4.90 -5.25
N ALA A 46 27.00 5.00 -5.64
CA ALA A 46 26.11 3.87 -5.80
C ALA A 46 26.30 3.21 -7.17
N GLY A 47 27.04 2.12 -7.22
CA GLY A 47 27.09 1.27 -8.41
C GLY A 47 25.85 0.40 -8.49
N ALA A 48 25.23 0.29 -9.65
CA ALA A 48 24.27 -0.76 -9.93
C ALA A 48 25.03 -2.08 -10.15
N GLY A 49 24.72 -3.08 -9.33
CA GLY A 49 25.20 -4.44 -9.54
C GLY A 49 24.59 -5.10 -10.79
N SER A 50 24.68 -6.42 -10.91
CA SER A 50 24.07 -7.13 -12.03
C SER A 50 22.58 -6.82 -12.16
N THR A 51 22.13 -6.55 -13.38
CA THR A 51 20.74 -6.20 -13.73
C THR A 51 19.83 -7.43 -13.82
N ASN A 52 19.94 -8.38 -12.90
CA ASN A 52 19.00 -9.49 -12.86
C ASN A 52 17.63 -8.96 -12.43
N ILE A 53 16.70 -8.95 -13.36
CA ILE A 53 15.31 -8.64 -13.08
C ILE A 53 14.71 -9.84 -12.37
N ILE A 54 14.19 -9.62 -11.17
CA ILE A 54 13.45 -10.62 -10.40
C ILE A 54 12.01 -10.54 -10.86
N ASP A 55 11.57 -11.54 -11.60
CA ASP A 55 10.20 -11.63 -12.08
C ASP A 55 9.24 -12.21 -11.00
N ARG A 56 7.97 -12.32 -11.35
CA ARG A 56 6.95 -12.87 -10.46
C ARG A 56 7.26 -14.31 -10.04
N VAL A 57 7.68 -15.15 -10.97
CA VAL A 57 7.93 -16.58 -10.70
C VAL A 57 9.06 -16.74 -9.69
N GLU A 58 10.13 -15.96 -9.83
CA GLU A 58 11.23 -15.97 -8.87
C GLU A 58 10.82 -15.43 -7.50
N ARG A 59 9.94 -14.40 -7.44
CA ARG A 59 9.38 -13.88 -6.19
C ARG A 59 8.55 -14.93 -5.47
N GLU A 60 7.66 -15.61 -6.17
CA GLU A 60 6.82 -16.69 -5.63
C GLU A 60 7.66 -17.88 -5.14
N ALA A 61 8.73 -18.22 -5.86
CA ALA A 61 9.67 -19.24 -5.41
C ALA A 61 10.36 -18.85 -4.10
N ARG A 62 10.79 -17.59 -3.98
CA ARG A 62 11.38 -17.06 -2.74
C ARG A 62 10.40 -17.05 -1.56
N GLU A 63 9.11 -16.75 -1.81
CA GLU A 63 8.07 -16.85 -0.77
C GLU A 63 8.01 -18.28 -0.21
N HIS A 64 8.20 -19.29 -1.04
CA HIS A 64 8.16 -20.69 -0.58
C HIS A 64 9.26 -21.00 0.43
N GLU A 65 10.41 -20.38 0.29
CA GLU A 65 11.57 -20.59 1.16
C GLU A 65 11.52 -19.72 2.42
N LEU A 66 11.02 -18.48 2.30
CA LEU A 66 11.15 -17.46 3.34
C LEU A 66 9.93 -17.37 4.26
N LEU A 67 8.72 -17.74 3.77
CA LEU A 67 7.52 -17.62 4.56
C LEU A 67 7.32 -18.80 5.51
N ALA A 68 6.70 -18.51 6.65
CA ALA A 68 6.32 -19.52 7.64
C ALA A 68 5.44 -20.63 7.00
N PRO A 69 5.46 -21.86 7.52
CA PRO A 69 4.77 -23.00 6.90
C PRO A 69 3.28 -22.80 6.65
N LEU A 70 2.59 -22.06 7.53
CA LEU A 70 1.14 -21.78 7.45
C LEU A 70 0.84 -20.40 6.83
N ALA A 71 1.85 -19.66 6.38
CA ALA A 71 1.61 -18.37 5.75
C ALA A 71 0.99 -18.52 4.36
N THR A 72 0.06 -17.65 4.03
CA THR A 72 -0.53 -17.57 2.69
C THR A 72 0.53 -17.17 1.68
N ARG A 73 0.72 -17.98 0.64
CA ARG A 73 1.66 -17.74 -0.46
C ARG A 73 0.93 -17.15 -1.65
N SER A 74 1.65 -16.39 -2.47
CA SER A 74 1.10 -15.83 -3.71
C SER A 74 0.90 -16.92 -4.78
N PHE A 75 1.79 -17.89 -4.84
CA PHE A 75 1.65 -19.04 -5.75
C PHE A 75 0.45 -19.88 -5.38
N GLY A 76 -0.43 -20.12 -6.35
CA GLY A 76 -1.67 -20.88 -6.17
C GLY A 76 -2.81 -20.11 -5.48
N ALA A 77 -2.58 -18.86 -5.09
CA ALA A 77 -3.58 -17.90 -4.64
C ALA A 77 -4.02 -16.95 -5.77
N GLY A 78 -4.77 -15.93 -5.42
CA GLY A 78 -5.21 -14.93 -6.39
C GLY A 78 -6.50 -15.27 -7.09
N ASN A 79 -7.38 -16.00 -6.39
CA ASN A 79 -8.73 -16.30 -6.87
C ASN A 79 -9.53 -15.00 -6.99
N ARG A 80 -9.69 -14.52 -8.22
CA ARG A 80 -10.47 -13.33 -8.57
C ARG A 80 -11.83 -13.71 -9.13
N VAL A 81 -12.84 -12.85 -8.92
CA VAL A 81 -14.16 -13.04 -9.52
C VAL A 81 -14.07 -12.99 -11.05
N ILE A 82 -13.29 -12.07 -11.58
CA ILE A 82 -13.00 -11.96 -13.01
C ILE A 82 -11.58 -12.47 -13.23
N ALA A 83 -11.42 -13.53 -14.01
CA ALA A 83 -10.11 -14.05 -14.36
C ALA A 83 -9.29 -13.01 -15.12
N GLU A 84 -8.02 -12.88 -14.77
CA GLU A 84 -7.07 -11.96 -15.39
C GLU A 84 -5.76 -12.67 -15.66
N GLU A 85 -5.05 -12.19 -16.67
CA GLU A 85 -3.68 -12.64 -16.91
C GLU A 85 -2.75 -12.24 -15.76
N GLU A 86 -1.80 -13.09 -15.50
CA GLU A 86 -0.79 -12.86 -14.49
C GLU A 86 0.16 -11.73 -14.91
N ASP A 87 0.61 -10.94 -13.92
CA ASP A 87 1.59 -9.89 -14.15
C ASP A 87 3.00 -10.50 -14.26
N THR A 88 3.85 -9.90 -15.09
CA THR A 88 5.22 -10.38 -15.27
C THR A 88 6.09 -10.21 -14.02
N PHE A 89 5.87 -9.14 -13.25
CA PHE A 89 6.76 -8.76 -12.16
C PHE A 89 6.10 -8.82 -10.78
N ARG A 90 4.78 -8.53 -10.69
CA ARG A 90 4.05 -8.43 -9.44
C ARG A 90 3.30 -9.70 -9.11
N THR A 91 3.36 -10.13 -7.86
CA THR A 91 2.48 -11.17 -7.33
C THR A 91 1.03 -10.71 -7.31
N CYS A 92 0.09 -11.63 -7.13
CA CYS A 92 -1.33 -11.33 -7.08
C CYS A 92 -1.67 -10.33 -5.95
N PHE A 93 -1.02 -10.44 -4.79
CA PHE A 93 -1.25 -9.54 -3.65
C PHE A 93 -0.57 -8.18 -3.81
N GLU A 94 0.57 -8.09 -4.49
CA GLU A 94 1.18 -6.80 -4.86
C GLU A 94 0.25 -6.02 -5.81
N ARG A 95 -0.41 -6.71 -6.75
CA ARG A 95 -1.42 -6.08 -7.62
C ARG A 95 -2.61 -5.56 -6.81
N ASP A 96 -3.07 -6.30 -5.80
CA ASP A 96 -4.19 -5.88 -4.95
C ASP A 96 -3.83 -4.65 -4.13
N ARG A 97 -2.65 -4.65 -3.50
CA ARG A 97 -2.11 -3.49 -2.80
C ARG A 97 -2.13 -2.24 -3.69
N ASP A 98 -1.59 -2.35 -4.89
CA ASP A 98 -1.52 -1.24 -5.83
C ASP A 98 -2.93 -0.76 -6.24
N ARG A 99 -3.87 -1.68 -6.50
CA ARG A 99 -5.26 -1.35 -6.82
C ARG A 99 -5.94 -0.58 -5.69
N ILE A 100 -5.78 -1.03 -4.45
CA ILE A 100 -6.36 -0.35 -3.29
C ILE A 100 -5.74 1.04 -3.14
N LEU A 101 -4.43 1.16 -3.19
CA LEU A 101 -3.71 2.43 -3.03
C LEU A 101 -4.15 3.47 -4.08
N HIS A 102 -4.39 3.03 -5.31
CA HIS A 102 -4.85 3.91 -6.40
C HIS A 102 -6.36 4.09 -6.47
N ALA A 103 -7.15 3.38 -5.65
CA ALA A 103 -8.60 3.47 -5.66
C ALA A 103 -9.12 4.81 -5.13
N SER A 104 -10.24 5.27 -5.69
CA SER A 104 -10.95 6.44 -5.16
C SER A 104 -11.47 6.20 -3.74
N ALA A 105 -11.82 4.96 -3.41
CA ALA A 105 -12.24 4.55 -2.07
C ALA A 105 -11.16 4.83 -1.01
N PHE A 106 -9.91 4.50 -1.31
CA PHE A 106 -8.77 4.78 -0.43
C PHE A 106 -8.51 6.29 -0.30
N ARG A 107 -8.48 7.03 -1.42
CA ARG A 107 -8.30 8.49 -1.38
C ARG A 107 -9.37 9.21 -0.58
N ARG A 108 -10.62 8.73 -0.60
CA ARG A 108 -11.73 9.31 0.19
C ARG A 108 -11.55 9.17 1.70
N LEU A 109 -10.66 8.31 2.17
CA LEU A 109 -10.32 8.21 3.59
C LEU A 109 -9.75 9.52 4.16
N ALA A 110 -9.12 10.35 3.33
CA ALA A 110 -8.63 11.67 3.74
C ALA A 110 -9.74 12.61 4.23
N GLY A 111 -10.97 12.46 3.71
CA GLY A 111 -12.14 13.27 4.10
C GLY A 111 -13.05 12.62 5.14
N LYS A 112 -12.69 11.42 5.64
CA LYS A 112 -13.49 10.72 6.67
C LYS A 112 -12.91 10.95 8.06
N THR A 113 -13.79 11.14 9.04
CA THR A 113 -13.42 11.35 10.44
C THR A 113 -12.71 10.12 11.01
N GLN A 114 -11.55 10.33 11.63
CA GLN A 114 -10.92 9.32 12.49
C GLN A 114 -11.32 9.52 13.95
N VAL A 115 -11.02 10.70 14.50
CA VAL A 115 -11.34 11.10 15.88
C VAL A 115 -12.07 12.45 15.88
N PHE A 116 -11.62 13.39 15.04
CA PHE A 116 -12.17 14.74 14.96
C PHE A 116 -12.96 14.94 13.68
N VAL A 117 -14.16 15.54 13.78
CA VAL A 117 -15.07 15.75 12.64
C VAL A 117 -14.47 16.68 11.57
N PHE A 118 -13.70 17.69 12.02
CA PHE A 118 -12.95 18.61 11.16
C PHE A 118 -11.49 18.61 11.59
N PRO A 119 -10.67 17.64 11.13
CA PRO A 119 -9.29 17.56 11.54
C PRO A 119 -8.52 18.80 11.08
N GLN A 120 -7.72 19.38 11.98
CA GLN A 120 -6.76 20.40 11.62
C GLN A 120 -5.53 19.75 10.97
N ASP A 121 -4.70 20.57 10.36
CA ASP A 121 -3.59 20.20 9.49
C ASP A 121 -2.69 19.07 10.02
N HIS A 122 -2.43 19.04 11.34
CA HIS A 122 -1.57 18.02 11.98
C HIS A 122 -2.33 16.83 12.59
N GLN A 123 -3.67 16.79 12.46
CA GLN A 123 -4.47 15.73 13.04
C GLN A 123 -4.59 14.53 12.13
N ARG A 124 -4.62 13.33 12.71
CA ARG A 124 -4.74 12.06 11.97
C ARG A 124 -6.06 11.99 11.21
N THR A 125 -5.98 11.74 9.91
CA THR A 125 -7.11 11.33 9.07
C THR A 125 -7.19 9.79 8.98
N ARG A 126 -8.29 9.24 8.48
CA ARG A 126 -8.37 7.79 8.20
C ARG A 126 -7.35 7.34 7.16
N LEU A 127 -7.00 8.20 6.21
CA LEU A 127 -5.95 7.90 5.24
C LEU A 127 -4.58 7.72 5.91
N THR A 128 -4.17 8.66 6.75
CA THR A 128 -2.90 8.57 7.47
C THR A 128 -2.90 7.42 8.46
N HIS A 129 -4.04 7.14 9.11
CA HIS A 129 -4.22 5.96 9.95
C HIS A 129 -3.98 4.66 9.16
N ALA A 130 -4.60 4.48 8.00
CA ALA A 130 -4.42 3.29 7.19
C ALA A 130 -2.95 3.07 6.77
N LEU A 131 -2.22 4.16 6.46
CA LEU A 131 -0.79 4.09 6.15
C LEU A 131 0.05 3.68 7.37
N GLU A 132 -0.26 4.21 8.55
CA GLU A 132 0.42 3.83 9.81
C GLU A 132 0.14 2.37 10.18
N VAL A 133 -1.10 1.92 10.05
CA VAL A 133 -1.48 0.51 10.25
C VAL A 133 -0.71 -0.39 9.28
N ALA A 134 -0.62 -0.02 8.00
CA ALA A 134 0.11 -0.79 7.00
C ALA A 134 1.61 -0.88 7.35
N GLN A 135 2.21 0.22 7.83
CA GLN A 135 3.61 0.24 8.26
C GLN A 135 3.86 -0.74 9.41
N VAL A 136 3.04 -0.69 10.45
CA VAL A 136 3.18 -1.56 11.63
C VAL A 136 2.90 -3.02 11.26
N ALA A 137 1.79 -3.28 10.56
CA ALA A 137 1.38 -4.62 10.17
C ALA A 137 2.42 -5.32 9.30
N THR A 138 3.01 -4.61 8.33
CA THR A 138 4.06 -5.18 7.47
C THR A 138 5.37 -5.45 8.23
N ALA A 139 5.69 -4.64 9.25
CA ALA A 139 6.84 -4.91 10.13
C ALA A 139 6.62 -6.21 10.93
N VAL A 140 5.44 -6.39 11.48
CA VAL A 140 5.04 -7.62 12.19
C VAL A 140 5.02 -8.81 11.23
N ALA A 141 4.44 -8.67 10.04
CA ALA A 141 4.38 -9.73 9.04
C ALA A 141 5.80 -10.23 8.65
N ARG A 142 6.75 -9.30 8.46
CA ARG A 142 8.15 -9.67 8.19
C ARG A 142 8.78 -10.43 9.36
N ALA A 143 8.54 -9.99 10.58
CA ALA A 143 9.09 -10.66 11.78
C ALA A 143 8.52 -12.07 11.97
N LEU A 144 7.28 -12.32 11.56
CA LEU A 144 6.60 -13.61 11.67
C LEU A 144 6.74 -14.49 10.42
N GLY A 145 7.41 -14.03 9.36
CA GLY A 145 7.50 -14.76 8.09
C GLY A 145 6.15 -14.88 7.39
N LEU A 146 5.27 -13.89 7.50
CA LEU A 146 3.98 -13.85 6.80
C LEU A 146 4.09 -13.11 5.45
N ASN A 147 3.08 -13.26 4.59
CA ASN A 147 3.04 -12.57 3.30
C ASN A 147 2.84 -11.07 3.50
N VAL A 148 3.91 -10.31 3.24
CA VAL A 148 3.95 -8.85 3.46
C VAL A 148 3.01 -8.12 2.53
N ALA A 149 2.94 -8.52 1.24
CA ALA A 149 2.10 -7.86 0.25
C ALA A 149 0.60 -8.05 0.55
N LEU A 150 0.20 -9.26 0.97
CA LEU A 150 -1.16 -9.52 1.42
C LEU A 150 -1.50 -8.70 2.67
N THR A 151 -0.62 -8.70 3.65
CA THR A 151 -0.80 -7.92 4.89
C THR A 151 -0.95 -6.42 4.60
N GLU A 152 -0.12 -5.88 3.69
CA GLU A 152 -0.18 -4.48 3.29
C GLU A 152 -1.50 -4.16 2.56
N ALA A 153 -1.93 -5.02 1.63
CA ALA A 153 -3.20 -4.85 0.93
C ALA A 153 -4.40 -4.83 1.89
N ILE A 154 -4.44 -5.77 2.85
CA ILE A 154 -5.49 -5.81 3.89
C ILE A 154 -5.44 -4.53 4.73
N ALA A 155 -4.27 -4.14 5.21
CA ALA A 155 -4.09 -2.98 6.06
C ALA A 155 -4.45 -1.65 5.36
N LEU A 156 -4.19 -1.51 4.07
CA LEU A 156 -4.63 -0.34 3.30
C LEU A 156 -6.14 -0.34 3.07
N GLY A 157 -6.73 -1.51 2.87
CA GLY A 157 -8.14 -1.66 2.52
C GLY A 157 -9.12 -1.65 3.71
N HIS A 158 -8.64 -1.93 4.92
CA HIS A 158 -9.49 -2.25 6.07
C HIS A 158 -10.58 -1.22 6.37
N ASP A 159 -10.26 0.07 6.29
CA ASP A 159 -11.13 1.20 6.61
C ASP A 159 -11.96 1.73 5.42
N CYS A 160 -11.78 1.18 4.21
CA CYS A 160 -12.42 1.72 2.99
C CYS A 160 -13.95 1.69 3.04
N GLY A 161 -14.54 0.82 3.85
CA GLY A 161 -15.98 0.69 4.00
C GLY A 161 -16.64 1.68 4.97
N HIS A 162 -15.88 2.40 5.78
CA HIS A 162 -16.46 3.34 6.75
C HIS A 162 -17.30 4.46 6.11
N GLY A 163 -18.36 4.83 6.81
CA GLY A 163 -19.10 6.06 6.55
C GLY A 163 -18.30 7.32 6.93
N PRO A 164 -18.82 8.53 6.62
CA PRO A 164 -18.11 9.79 6.89
C PRO A 164 -17.74 10.01 8.36
N GLY A 165 -18.58 9.56 9.29
CA GLY A 165 -18.37 9.68 10.74
C GLY A 165 -17.66 8.50 11.39
N GLY A 166 -17.08 7.57 10.60
CA GLY A 166 -16.42 6.39 11.14
C GLY A 166 -17.40 5.47 11.88
N HIS A 167 -17.04 4.98 13.07
CA HIS A 167 -17.91 4.11 13.88
C HIS A 167 -19.25 4.75 14.27
N ALA A 168 -19.31 6.07 14.47
CA ALA A 168 -20.59 6.74 14.68
C ALA A 168 -21.55 6.61 13.47
N SER A 169 -21.01 6.46 12.26
CA SER A 169 -21.83 6.14 11.08
C SER A 169 -22.33 4.70 11.10
N GLU A 170 -21.59 3.76 11.69
CA GLU A 170 -22.06 2.38 11.85
C GLU A 170 -23.25 2.31 12.79
N ASP A 171 -23.13 2.92 13.97
CA ASP A 171 -24.23 3.01 14.92
C ASP A 171 -25.50 3.66 14.32
N ALA A 172 -25.29 4.74 13.55
CA ALA A 172 -26.39 5.47 12.93
C ALA A 172 -27.06 4.71 11.78
N LEU A 173 -26.33 3.92 11.02
CA LEU A 173 -26.80 3.19 9.85
C LEU A 173 -27.33 1.78 10.19
N SER A 174 -26.81 1.17 11.24
CA SER A 174 -27.19 -0.21 11.66
C SER A 174 -28.69 -0.42 11.82
N PRO A 175 -29.49 0.52 12.36
CA PRO A 175 -30.94 0.33 12.47
C PRO A 175 -31.68 0.22 11.12
N PHE A 176 -31.05 0.65 10.03
CA PHE A 176 -31.66 0.66 8.68
C PHE A 176 -31.24 -0.57 7.84
N ILE A 177 -30.37 -1.41 8.34
CA ILE A 177 -29.82 -2.59 7.65
C ILE A 177 -30.14 -3.81 8.51
N PRO A 178 -30.84 -4.84 7.98
CA PRO A 178 -31.26 -6.01 8.78
C PRO A 178 -30.13 -6.70 9.55
N GLU A 179 -28.94 -6.79 8.93
CA GLU A 179 -27.73 -7.42 9.49
C GLU A 179 -26.87 -6.44 10.30
N GLY A 180 -27.29 -5.16 10.40
CA GLY A 180 -26.46 -4.08 10.89
C GLY A 180 -25.46 -3.57 9.85
N PHE A 181 -24.86 -2.41 10.11
CA PHE A 181 -23.79 -1.86 9.26
C PHE A 181 -22.43 -2.18 9.89
N ASP A 182 -21.59 -2.93 9.16
CA ASP A 182 -20.21 -3.23 9.51
C ASP A 182 -19.30 -2.73 8.37
N HIS A 183 -18.36 -1.84 8.69
CA HIS A 183 -17.47 -1.25 7.69
C HIS A 183 -16.55 -2.29 7.04
N ALA A 184 -16.14 -3.32 7.78
CA ALA A 184 -15.27 -4.37 7.25
C ALA A 184 -16.00 -5.16 6.17
N VAL A 185 -17.23 -5.61 6.48
CA VAL A 185 -18.10 -6.34 5.55
C VAL A 185 -18.49 -5.45 4.36
N TRP A 186 -18.88 -4.20 4.61
CA TRP A 186 -19.23 -3.25 3.57
C TRP A 186 -18.04 -2.90 2.68
N GLY A 187 -16.85 -2.75 3.27
CA GLY A 187 -15.60 -2.53 2.56
C GLY A 187 -15.31 -3.62 1.53
N ALA A 188 -15.33 -4.87 1.99
CA ALA A 188 -15.03 -6.02 1.15
C ALA A 188 -16.12 -6.31 0.11
N ASN A 189 -17.41 -6.23 0.49
CA ASN A 189 -18.51 -6.72 -0.33
C ASN A 189 -19.14 -5.64 -1.23
N VAL A 190 -18.90 -4.35 -0.97
CA VAL A 190 -19.51 -3.24 -1.71
C VAL A 190 -18.46 -2.26 -2.23
N THR A 191 -17.63 -1.70 -1.33
CA THR A 191 -16.78 -0.56 -1.68
C THR A 191 -15.63 -0.97 -2.61
N LEU A 192 -15.01 -2.12 -2.39
CA LEU A 192 -13.82 -2.59 -3.10
C LEU A 192 -14.11 -3.63 -4.20
N VAL A 193 -15.36 -4.05 -4.36
CA VAL A 193 -15.76 -5.08 -5.35
C VAL A 193 -15.29 -4.75 -6.77
N SER A 194 -15.40 -3.48 -7.18
CA SER A 194 -15.02 -3.04 -8.52
C SER A 194 -13.52 -3.17 -8.81
N LEU A 195 -12.69 -3.38 -7.79
CA LEU A 195 -11.24 -3.55 -7.93
C LEU A 195 -10.84 -4.96 -8.34
N ASN A 196 -11.77 -5.92 -8.33
CA ASN A 196 -11.50 -7.32 -8.63
C ASN A 196 -10.31 -7.88 -7.83
N LEU A 197 -10.33 -7.66 -6.51
CA LEU A 197 -9.30 -8.14 -5.60
C LEU A 197 -9.35 -9.65 -5.41
N CYS A 198 -8.25 -10.24 -4.97
CA CYS A 198 -8.18 -11.66 -4.61
C CYS A 198 -9.12 -11.97 -3.44
N ALA A 199 -9.66 -13.19 -3.43
CA ALA A 199 -10.54 -13.66 -2.36
C ALA A 199 -9.86 -13.56 -1.00
N GLU A 200 -8.58 -13.88 -0.91
CA GLU A 200 -7.76 -13.82 0.29
C GLU A 200 -7.63 -12.38 0.82
N THR A 201 -7.45 -11.41 -0.08
CA THR A 201 -7.41 -9.98 0.29
C THR A 201 -8.75 -9.50 0.81
N LEU A 202 -9.84 -9.85 0.12
CA LEU A 202 -11.21 -9.50 0.55
C LEU A 202 -11.59 -10.17 1.86
N ASP A 203 -11.16 -11.41 2.07
CA ASP A 203 -11.39 -12.13 3.33
C ASP A 203 -10.68 -11.45 4.51
N GLY A 204 -9.41 -11.09 4.32
CA GLY A 204 -8.65 -10.36 5.34
C GLY A 204 -9.26 -8.99 5.66
N ILE A 205 -9.74 -8.24 4.64
CA ILE A 205 -10.43 -6.96 4.85
C ILE A 205 -11.75 -7.17 5.59
N ARG A 206 -12.54 -8.19 5.21
CA ARG A 206 -13.84 -8.49 5.84
C ARG A 206 -13.72 -8.86 7.30
N ASN A 207 -12.62 -9.50 7.69
CA ASN A 207 -12.44 -10.08 9.02
C ASN A 207 -11.38 -9.33 9.86
N HIS A 208 -10.91 -8.16 9.44
CA HIS A 208 -9.82 -7.47 10.16
C HIS A 208 -10.19 -7.05 11.59
N SER A 209 -11.48 -6.81 11.87
CA SER A 209 -12.00 -6.51 13.20
C SER A 209 -12.43 -7.76 13.99
N TRP A 210 -12.20 -8.96 13.41
CA TRP A 210 -12.62 -10.20 14.04
C TRP A 210 -11.79 -10.50 15.28
N SER A 211 -12.47 -10.65 16.40
CA SER A 211 -11.90 -11.21 17.63
C SER A 211 -12.28 -12.69 17.72
N ARG A 212 -11.28 -13.56 17.69
CA ARG A 212 -11.52 -14.98 17.91
C ARG A 212 -12.05 -15.16 19.32
N PRO A 213 -13.17 -15.89 19.53
CA PRO A 213 -13.54 -16.31 20.87
C PRO A 213 -12.36 -17.01 21.53
N ALA A 214 -12.09 -16.68 22.80
CA ALA A 214 -11.05 -17.39 23.52
C ALA A 214 -11.29 -18.92 23.42
N PRO A 215 -10.25 -19.72 23.15
CA PRO A 215 -10.41 -21.16 23.07
C PRO A 215 -11.03 -21.66 24.36
N GLN A 216 -12.07 -22.47 24.23
CA GLN A 216 -12.72 -23.12 25.36
C GLN A 216 -12.20 -24.55 25.49
N THR A 217 -11.99 -25.01 26.70
CA THR A 217 -11.80 -26.44 26.96
C THR A 217 -13.08 -27.21 26.65
N PRO A 218 -13.02 -28.53 26.47
CA PRO A 218 -14.22 -29.35 26.32
C PRO A 218 -15.24 -29.18 27.46
N GLU A 219 -14.77 -28.73 28.61
CA GLU A 219 -15.58 -28.43 29.80
C GLU A 219 -16.18 -27.02 29.79
N GLY A 220 -15.88 -26.21 28.77
CA GLY A 220 -16.41 -24.86 28.60
C GLY A 220 -15.65 -23.77 29.39
N GLU A 221 -14.51 -24.10 29.99
CA GLU A 221 -13.66 -23.11 30.65
C GLU A 221 -12.85 -22.31 29.62
N VAL A 222 -12.72 -20.99 29.86
CA VAL A 222 -11.92 -20.11 29.02
C VAL A 222 -10.45 -20.31 29.37
N VAL A 223 -9.64 -20.70 28.38
CA VAL A 223 -8.18 -20.81 28.54
C VAL A 223 -7.59 -19.38 28.51
N SER A 224 -7.00 -18.96 29.61
CA SER A 224 -6.33 -17.68 29.79
C SER A 224 -4.98 -17.63 29.10
#